data_f151004087b7185d6858c489bea7a1ce
#
_entry.id   f151004087b7185d6858c489bea7a1ce
#
_cell.length_a   1.000
_cell.length_b   1.000
_cell.length_c   1.000
_cell.angle_alpha   90.00
_cell.angle_beta   90.00
_cell.angle_gamma   90.00
#
_symmetry.space_group_name_H-M   'P 1'
#
loop_
_entity.id
_entity.type
_entity.pdbx_description
1 polymer ?
#
loop_
_entity_poly.entity_id
_entity_poly.type
_entity_poly.pdbx_seq_one_letter_code
_entity_poly.pdbx_strand_id
1 'polypeptide(L)'
;MIFEYSEKYGVSLFAGDRDRARVRDLIGCDFRVLPKTEFSENSIDVFGSVIARAWYDADDILIGIEFYAMCSEFYFSGRQVLGKEFQYLENFLSTLGVVFDVEEDGTGISINSGRLRFYIPDMLESGPLAEVKSVYVDFK
;
A
#
# COMPACT_ATOMS: atom_id res chain seq x y z
N MET A 1 -9.20 -2.78 -9.32
CA MET A 1 -8.14 -2.03 -10.00
C MET A 1 -6.79 -2.68 -9.70
N ILE A 2 -5.86 -2.66 -10.64
CA ILE A 2 -4.59 -3.38 -10.54
C ILE A 2 -3.44 -2.39 -10.38
N PHE A 3 -2.58 -2.63 -9.38
CA PHE A 3 -1.39 -1.83 -9.14
C PHE A 3 -0.17 -2.75 -9.08
N GLU A 4 0.97 -2.25 -9.53
CA GLU A 4 2.22 -3.02 -9.56
C GLU A 4 3.32 -2.25 -8.83
N TYR A 5 4.02 -2.94 -7.92
CA TYR A 5 5.15 -2.37 -7.20
C TYR A 5 6.35 -2.19 -8.13
N SER A 6 7.02 -1.06 -7.97
CA SER A 6 8.28 -0.75 -8.65
C SER A 6 9.29 -0.28 -7.60
N GLU A 7 10.48 -0.87 -7.57
CA GLU A 7 11.54 -0.41 -6.68
C GLU A 7 11.96 1.03 -6.98
N LYS A 8 11.91 1.41 -8.25
CA LYS A 8 12.30 2.74 -8.70
C LYS A 8 11.23 3.79 -8.43
N TYR A 9 9.95 3.46 -8.63
CA TYR A 9 8.85 4.42 -8.63
C TYR A 9 7.85 4.20 -7.48
N GLY A 10 8.04 3.18 -6.65
CA GLY A 10 7.06 2.76 -5.64
C GLY A 10 5.90 1.99 -6.26
N VAL A 11 5.14 2.65 -7.12
CA VAL A 11 4.09 2.03 -7.93
C VAL A 11 4.31 2.44 -9.38
N SER A 12 4.33 1.48 -10.30
CA SER A 12 4.61 1.73 -11.71
C SER A 12 3.68 2.78 -12.32
N LEU A 13 2.42 2.79 -11.91
CA LEU A 13 1.42 3.75 -12.37
C LEU A 13 1.84 5.21 -12.08
N PHE A 14 2.57 5.45 -10.99
CA PHE A 14 2.97 6.79 -10.56
C PHE A 14 4.40 7.16 -10.94
N ALA A 15 4.94 6.50 -11.96
CA ALA A 15 6.23 6.88 -12.53
C ALA A 15 6.17 8.33 -13.04
N GLY A 16 7.18 9.13 -12.67
CA GLY A 16 7.22 10.56 -13.02
C GLY A 16 6.62 11.44 -11.92
N ASP A 17 5.90 12.49 -12.31
CA ASP A 17 5.33 13.45 -11.38
C ASP A 17 4.20 12.83 -10.56
N ARG A 18 4.17 13.13 -9.27
CA ARG A 18 3.18 12.62 -8.32
C ARG A 18 2.37 13.74 -7.69
N ASP A 19 2.10 14.80 -8.46
CA ASP A 19 1.19 15.83 -7.99
C ASP A 19 -0.25 15.28 -7.87
N ARG A 20 -1.01 15.86 -6.98
CA ARG A 20 -2.35 15.38 -6.59
C ARG A 20 -3.30 15.25 -7.76
N ALA A 21 -3.31 16.24 -8.66
CA ALA A 21 -4.17 16.21 -9.85
C ALA A 21 -3.82 15.02 -10.75
N ARG A 22 -2.54 14.76 -10.95
CA ARG A 22 -2.08 13.64 -11.77
C ARG A 22 -2.42 12.29 -11.14
N VAL A 23 -2.26 12.16 -9.82
CA VAL A 23 -2.64 10.94 -9.10
C VAL A 23 -4.13 10.65 -9.27
N ARG A 24 -4.98 11.67 -9.14
CA ARG A 24 -6.42 11.55 -9.36
C ARG A 24 -6.75 11.10 -10.78
N ASP A 25 -6.10 11.68 -11.76
CA ASP A 25 -6.31 11.32 -13.18
C ASP A 25 -5.86 9.88 -13.47
N LEU A 26 -4.71 9.47 -12.93
CA LEU A 26 -4.15 8.14 -13.15
C LEU A 26 -5.02 7.03 -12.52
N ILE A 27 -5.57 7.27 -11.35
CA ILE A 27 -6.49 6.31 -10.71
C ILE A 27 -7.83 6.31 -11.44
N GLY A 28 -8.29 7.49 -11.89
CA GLY A 28 -9.38 7.61 -12.84
C GLY A 28 -10.77 7.24 -12.36
N CYS A 29 -11.01 7.22 -11.05
CA CYS A 29 -12.32 6.95 -10.48
C CYS A 29 -12.76 8.08 -9.56
N ASP A 30 -13.99 8.02 -9.06
CA ASP A 30 -14.51 8.97 -8.09
C ASP A 30 -13.67 8.95 -6.83
N PHE A 31 -13.53 10.11 -6.21
CA PHE A 31 -12.83 10.23 -4.93
C PHE A 31 -13.56 11.20 -4.02
N ARG A 32 -13.28 11.08 -2.73
CA ARG A 32 -13.72 12.05 -1.72
C ARG A 32 -12.50 12.51 -0.92
N VAL A 33 -12.58 13.73 -0.40
CA VAL A 33 -11.50 14.33 0.36
C VAL A 33 -11.84 14.24 1.85
N LEU A 34 -10.95 13.63 2.63
CA LEU A 34 -11.04 13.66 4.09
C LEU A 34 -10.20 14.82 4.63
N PRO A 35 -10.69 15.54 5.65
CA PRO A 35 -9.97 16.69 6.19
C PRO A 35 -8.63 16.27 6.79
N LYS A 36 -7.68 17.20 6.76
CA LYS A 36 -6.40 17.09 7.45
C LYS A 36 -6.61 16.81 8.94
N THR A 37 -5.78 15.91 9.49
CA THR A 37 -5.71 15.60 10.91
C THR A 37 -4.38 16.08 11.48
N GLU A 38 -4.19 15.95 12.81
CA GLU A 38 -2.90 16.22 13.43
C GLU A 38 -1.78 15.26 12.99
N PHE A 39 -2.14 14.13 12.39
CA PHE A 39 -1.21 13.10 11.92
C PHE A 39 -0.92 13.17 10.43
N SER A 40 -1.50 14.12 9.71
CA SER A 40 -1.30 14.28 8.27
C SER A 40 -0.87 15.70 7.93
N GLU A 41 -0.03 15.85 6.89
CA GLU A 41 0.42 17.15 6.42
C GLU A 41 -0.65 17.89 5.61
N ASN A 42 -1.60 17.14 5.04
CA ASN A 42 -2.63 17.65 4.13
C ASN A 42 -3.89 16.80 4.26
N SER A 43 -4.95 17.20 3.57
CA SER A 43 -6.13 16.37 3.40
C SER A 43 -5.80 15.10 2.62
N ILE A 44 -6.66 14.09 2.73
CA ILE A 44 -6.43 12.75 2.19
C ILE A 44 -7.46 12.48 1.10
N ASP A 45 -7.06 11.88 -0.02
CA ASP A 45 -7.99 11.39 -1.03
C ASP A 45 -8.34 9.93 -0.74
N VAL A 46 -9.63 9.62 -0.79
CA VAL A 46 -10.14 8.24 -0.73
C VAL A 46 -10.79 7.93 -2.07
N PHE A 47 -10.25 6.96 -2.79
CA PHE A 47 -10.70 6.60 -4.14
C PHE A 47 -11.72 5.47 -4.11
N GLY A 48 -12.79 5.63 -4.87
CA GLY A 48 -13.87 4.67 -4.97
C GLY A 48 -14.55 4.41 -3.63
N SER A 49 -15.13 3.22 -3.44
CA SER A 49 -15.67 2.82 -2.15
C SER A 49 -14.56 2.58 -1.13
N VAL A 50 -13.52 1.86 -1.44
CA VAL A 50 -12.20 1.81 -0.76
C VAL A 50 -11.21 1.09 -1.69
N ILE A 51 -10.86 1.71 -2.81
CA ILE A 51 -9.80 1.19 -3.69
C ILE A 51 -8.45 1.53 -3.09
N ALA A 52 -8.27 2.80 -2.72
CA ALA A 52 -7.02 3.31 -2.17
C ALA A 52 -7.26 4.57 -1.35
N ARG A 53 -6.31 4.85 -0.44
CA ARG A 53 -6.17 6.14 0.23
C ARG A 53 -4.81 6.72 -0.09
N ALA A 54 -4.78 8.01 -0.42
CA ALA A 54 -3.56 8.72 -0.78
C ALA A 54 -3.29 9.87 0.18
N TRP A 55 -2.05 9.95 0.65
CA TRP A 55 -1.55 11.01 1.52
C TRP A 55 -0.61 11.91 0.73
N TYR A 56 -0.72 13.22 0.95
CA TYR A 56 0.05 14.23 0.24
C TYR A 56 0.78 15.13 1.23
N ASP A 57 1.90 15.69 0.78
CA ASP A 57 2.59 16.72 1.56
C ASP A 57 1.89 18.08 1.41
N ALA A 58 2.45 19.13 2.03
CA ALA A 58 1.89 20.48 1.98
C ALA A 58 1.84 21.07 0.56
N ASP A 59 2.64 20.54 -0.36
CA ASP A 59 2.71 20.99 -1.76
C ASP A 59 1.87 20.10 -2.69
N ASP A 60 0.96 19.27 -2.14
CA ASP A 60 0.12 18.35 -2.90
C ASP A 60 0.91 17.30 -3.69
N ILE A 61 2.04 16.86 -3.16
CA ILE A 61 2.83 15.76 -3.75
C ILE A 61 2.57 14.48 -2.97
N LEU A 62 2.31 13.38 -3.66
CA LEU A 62 2.03 12.08 -3.05
C LEU A 62 3.22 11.59 -2.22
N ILE A 63 2.97 11.32 -0.95
CA ILE A 63 3.98 10.81 -0.01
C ILE A 63 3.71 9.38 0.45
N GLY A 64 2.50 8.90 0.28
CA GLY A 64 2.13 7.53 0.60
C GLY A 64 0.78 7.16 0.03
N ILE A 65 0.60 5.89 -0.27
CA ILE A 65 -0.68 5.37 -0.75
C ILE A 65 -0.92 3.96 -0.19
N GLU A 66 -2.16 3.70 0.21
CA GLU A 66 -2.57 2.40 0.73
C GLU A 66 -3.65 1.80 -0.17
N PHE A 67 -3.47 0.55 -0.57
CA PHE A 67 -4.40 -0.21 -1.41
C PHE A 67 -5.08 -1.30 -0.58
N TYR A 68 -6.38 -1.49 -0.79
CA TYR A 68 -7.21 -2.37 0.05
C TYR A 68 -7.66 -3.62 -0.71
N ALA A 69 -7.62 -4.77 -0.04
CA ALA A 69 -7.89 -6.08 -0.63
C ALA A 69 -9.28 -6.22 -1.25
N MET A 70 -10.28 -5.54 -0.69
CA MET A 70 -11.67 -5.67 -1.18
C MET A 70 -11.87 -5.16 -2.60
N CYS A 71 -11.12 -4.14 -3.02
CA CYS A 71 -11.35 -3.42 -4.26
C CYS A 71 -10.15 -3.35 -5.19
N SER A 72 -8.99 -3.88 -4.76
CA SER A 72 -7.73 -3.73 -5.50
C SER A 72 -6.96 -5.04 -5.56
N GLU A 73 -6.12 -5.15 -6.58
CA GLU A 73 -5.05 -6.14 -6.67
C GLU A 73 -3.72 -5.40 -6.64
N PHE A 74 -2.77 -5.95 -5.91
CA PHE A 74 -1.42 -5.38 -5.82
C PHE A 74 -0.40 -6.47 -6.16
N TYR A 75 0.41 -6.21 -7.17
CA TYR A 75 1.40 -7.15 -7.67
C TYR A 75 2.79 -6.77 -7.17
N PHE A 76 3.44 -7.74 -6.55
CA PHE A 76 4.83 -7.66 -6.13
C PHE A 76 5.61 -8.76 -6.86
N SER A 77 6.60 -8.38 -7.66
CA SER A 77 7.39 -9.33 -8.47
C SER A 77 6.50 -10.30 -9.26
N GLY A 78 5.44 -9.79 -9.86
CA GLY A 78 4.56 -10.55 -10.73
C GLY A 78 3.48 -11.36 -10.04
N ARG A 79 3.35 -11.28 -8.71
CA ARG A 79 2.31 -12.01 -7.97
C ARG A 79 1.42 -11.07 -7.17
N GLN A 80 0.12 -11.31 -7.24
CA GLN A 80 -0.88 -10.59 -6.47
C GLN A 80 -0.79 -11.01 -4.99
N VAL A 81 -0.74 -10.02 -4.06
CA VAL A 81 -0.53 -10.27 -2.63
C VAL A 81 -1.70 -9.86 -1.74
N LEU A 82 -2.59 -8.97 -2.21
CA LEU A 82 -3.75 -8.53 -1.42
C LEU A 82 -4.75 -9.67 -1.23
N GLY A 83 -5.23 -9.86 0.00
CA GLY A 83 -6.17 -10.90 0.35
C GLY A 83 -5.55 -12.29 0.48
N LYS A 84 -4.25 -12.42 0.25
CA LYS A 84 -3.54 -13.69 0.41
C LYS A 84 -3.18 -13.92 1.86
N GLU A 85 -3.06 -15.19 2.25
CA GLU A 85 -2.63 -15.56 3.60
C GLU A 85 -1.18 -15.18 3.85
N PHE A 86 -0.83 -14.89 5.10
CA PHE A 86 0.53 -14.54 5.50
C PHE A 86 1.53 -15.63 5.09
N GLN A 87 1.18 -16.92 5.27
CA GLN A 87 2.08 -18.01 4.87
C GLN A 87 2.41 -17.98 3.37
N TYR A 88 1.44 -17.61 2.54
CA TYR A 88 1.67 -17.45 1.10
C TYR A 88 2.68 -16.34 0.82
N LEU A 89 2.49 -15.17 1.45
CA LEU A 89 3.38 -14.03 1.31
C LEU A 89 4.79 -14.37 1.85
N GLU A 90 4.88 -14.98 3.02
CA GLU A 90 6.14 -15.35 3.64
C GLU A 90 6.92 -16.32 2.74
N ASN A 91 6.28 -17.35 2.23
CA ASN A 91 6.90 -18.31 1.32
C ASN A 91 7.35 -17.65 0.02
N PHE A 92 6.55 -16.75 -0.53
CA PHE A 92 6.89 -16.03 -1.75
C PHE A 92 8.10 -15.12 -1.54
N LEU A 93 8.14 -14.35 -0.45
CA LEU A 93 9.30 -13.49 -0.12
C LEU A 93 10.56 -14.33 0.09
N SER A 94 10.44 -15.47 0.75
CA SER A 94 11.55 -16.41 0.94
C SER A 94 12.10 -16.92 -0.39
N THR A 95 11.22 -17.28 -1.32
CA THR A 95 11.61 -17.72 -2.67
C THR A 95 12.41 -16.64 -3.42
N LEU A 96 12.06 -15.36 -3.21
CA LEU A 96 12.76 -14.23 -3.80
C LEU A 96 14.02 -13.83 -3.06
N GLY A 97 14.30 -14.41 -1.89
CA GLY A 97 15.40 -14.00 -1.03
C GLY A 97 15.19 -12.64 -0.38
N VAL A 98 13.93 -12.21 -0.25
CA VAL A 98 13.59 -10.92 0.36
C VAL A 98 13.36 -11.12 1.87
N VAL A 99 14.11 -10.36 2.67
CA VAL A 99 13.96 -10.34 4.13
C VAL A 99 12.93 -9.28 4.53
N PHE A 100 12.09 -9.62 5.50
CA PHE A 100 11.10 -8.68 6.02
C PHE A 100 11.27 -8.46 7.52
N ASP A 101 10.78 -7.32 7.98
CA ASP A 101 10.68 -6.98 9.40
C ASP A 101 9.23 -7.09 9.85
N VAL A 102 9.01 -7.59 11.07
CA VAL A 102 7.68 -7.63 11.68
C VAL A 102 7.43 -6.30 12.37
N GLU A 103 6.25 -5.70 12.15
CA GLU A 103 5.86 -4.45 12.80
C GLU A 103 5.79 -4.65 14.34
N GLU A 104 6.14 -3.61 15.11
CA GLU A 104 6.19 -3.69 16.57
C GLU A 104 4.89 -4.16 17.21
N ASP A 105 3.76 -3.71 16.68
CA ASP A 105 2.44 -4.07 17.19
C ASP A 105 1.94 -5.44 16.69
N GLY A 106 2.72 -6.13 15.86
CA GLY A 106 2.35 -7.44 15.31
C GLY A 106 1.22 -7.41 14.29
N THR A 107 0.95 -6.24 13.68
CA THR A 107 -0.15 -6.08 12.71
C THR A 107 0.31 -6.14 11.24
N GLY A 108 1.53 -6.58 11.00
CA GLY A 108 2.02 -6.70 9.64
C GLY A 108 3.53 -6.82 9.54
N ILE A 109 3.99 -6.74 8.29
CA ILE A 109 5.41 -6.81 7.97
C ILE A 109 5.79 -5.68 7.01
N SER A 110 7.07 -5.37 6.96
CA SER A 110 7.60 -4.37 6.02
C SER A 110 8.86 -4.88 5.33
N ILE A 111 9.11 -4.36 4.14
CA ILE A 111 10.31 -4.63 3.36
C ILE A 111 10.90 -3.31 2.85
N ASN A 112 12.11 -3.37 2.32
CA ASN A 112 12.81 -2.20 1.76
C ASN A 112 12.86 -1.01 2.73
N SER A 113 13.26 -1.26 3.99
CA SER A 113 13.36 -0.23 5.04
C SER A 113 12.04 0.51 5.29
N GLY A 114 10.93 -0.22 5.22
CA GLY A 114 9.59 0.33 5.48
C GLY A 114 8.93 1.01 4.28
N ARG A 115 9.55 0.98 3.11
CA ARG A 115 8.95 1.57 1.90
C ARG A 115 7.72 0.82 1.43
N LEU A 116 7.63 -0.47 1.71
CA LEU A 116 6.48 -1.30 1.40
C LEU A 116 6.05 -2.02 2.66
N ARG A 117 4.80 -1.83 3.07
CA ARG A 117 4.23 -2.41 4.28
C ARG A 117 2.98 -3.19 3.95
N PHE A 118 2.89 -4.39 4.52
CA PHE A 118 1.73 -5.28 4.37
C PHE A 118 0.99 -5.31 5.70
N TYR A 119 -0.26 -4.85 5.70
CA TYR A 119 -1.11 -4.84 6.88
C TYR A 119 -1.82 -6.18 7.03
N ILE A 120 -1.53 -6.88 8.13
CA ILE A 120 -2.03 -8.23 8.44
C ILE A 120 -2.56 -8.19 9.88
N PRO A 121 -3.73 -7.58 10.12
CA PRO A 121 -4.18 -7.27 11.49
C PRO A 121 -4.35 -8.50 12.38
N ASP A 122 -4.69 -9.66 11.81
CA ASP A 122 -4.93 -10.89 12.55
C ASP A 122 -3.69 -11.77 12.69
N MET A 123 -2.50 -11.25 12.38
CA MET A 123 -1.26 -12.03 12.34
C MET A 123 -0.93 -12.70 13.69
N LEU A 124 -1.18 -12.02 14.80
CA LEU A 124 -0.92 -12.56 16.13
C LEU A 124 -1.93 -13.65 16.53
N GLU A 125 -3.19 -13.53 16.13
CA GLU A 125 -4.26 -14.48 16.49
C GLU A 125 -4.35 -15.67 15.54
N SER A 126 -4.28 -15.40 14.24
CA SER A 126 -4.47 -16.40 13.19
C SER A 126 -3.17 -16.91 12.58
N GLY A 127 -2.05 -16.27 12.88
CA GLY A 127 -0.72 -16.69 12.41
C GLY A 127 -0.65 -16.82 10.89
N PRO A 128 -0.21 -18.00 10.38
CA PRO A 128 -0.01 -18.21 8.94
C PRO A 128 -1.26 -18.03 8.09
N LEU A 129 -2.46 -18.16 8.67
CA LEU A 129 -3.73 -18.05 7.96
C LEU A 129 -4.27 -16.62 7.90
N ALA A 130 -3.66 -15.68 8.61
CA ALA A 130 -4.07 -14.28 8.60
C ALA A 130 -3.88 -13.70 7.20
N GLU A 131 -4.85 -12.90 6.73
CA GLU A 131 -4.83 -12.37 5.38
C GLU A 131 -4.22 -10.97 5.33
N VAL A 132 -3.57 -10.65 4.20
CA VAL A 132 -3.09 -9.30 3.88
C VAL A 132 -4.30 -8.44 3.53
N LYS A 133 -4.65 -7.49 4.39
CA LYS A 133 -5.82 -6.62 4.21
C LYS A 133 -5.52 -5.38 3.39
N SER A 134 -4.31 -4.86 3.49
CA SER A 134 -3.89 -3.70 2.71
C SER A 134 -2.37 -3.70 2.51
N VAL A 135 -1.95 -2.90 1.52
CA VAL A 135 -0.54 -2.67 1.23
C VAL A 135 -0.32 -1.15 1.18
N TYR A 136 0.65 -0.67 1.94
CA TYR A 136 1.05 0.74 1.97
C TYR A 136 2.39 0.91 1.27
N VAL A 137 2.46 1.88 0.35
CA VAL A 137 3.69 2.25 -0.35
C VAL A 137 4.10 3.66 0.10
N ASP A 138 5.34 3.79 0.59
CA ASP A 138 5.92 5.05 1.05
C ASP A 138 6.80 5.61 -0.07
N PHE A 139 6.57 6.87 -0.42
CA PHE A 139 7.34 7.59 -1.45
C PHE A 139 8.35 8.58 -0.85
N LYS A 140 8.45 8.65 0.45
CA LYS A 140 9.40 9.54 1.14
C LYS A 140 10.85 9.09 1.02
#